data_4077e48ffeb7a9822480ef87805b1aef
#
_entry.id   4077e48ffeb7a9822480ef87805b1aef
#
_cell.length_a   1.000
_cell.length_b   1.000
_cell.length_c   1.000
_cell.angle_alpha   90.00
_cell.angle_beta   90.00
_cell.angle_gamma   90.00
#
_symmetry.space_group_name_H-M   'P 1'
#
loop_
_entity.id
_entity.type
_entity.pdbx_description
1 polymer ?
#
loop_
_entity_poly.entity_id
_entity_poly.type
_entity_poly.pdbx_seq_one_letter_code
_entity_poly.pdbx_strand_id
1 'polypeptide(L)'
;MSDITGTAFPQVAPGGVPDWSAMKAEDLLAYREAENRRRSSPQARAITGEPDPGATIEWQEVALPDRDLPVRVYRPVGADRADLPLVLHVHGGGFVGTAVQCDWVNSHLAAQLPALVVSVEHRLLAPDTPLSAAAADGWDALQHMLQHAAQWGIDPARTAVFGESCGALISALSAIRARDAGLHLRAQVLVNPAVDVTETMFDHASITQHADTPTLAVPQLRLFHRLAVPPGADARALSPLYADDLNGLAPALVVLPTDDPVADHGRRYAERLQAAGTPVRLAEYPETGHAFLSMPGLVPQAKAAGAEILEFLREALTA
;
A
#
# COMPACT_ATOMS: atom_id res chain seq x y z
N MET A 1 33.78 -21.38 3.04
CA MET A 1 33.32 -20.15 3.72
C MET A 1 33.40 -19.06 2.66
N SER A 2 32.32 -18.84 1.95
CA SER A 2 32.23 -17.84 0.87
C SER A 2 31.41 -16.67 1.41
N ASP A 3 32.03 -15.51 1.46
CA ASP A 3 31.45 -14.25 1.84
C ASP A 3 30.20 -13.94 1.00
N ILE A 4 29.02 -13.95 1.62
CA ILE A 4 27.78 -13.42 1.07
C ILE A 4 27.50 -12.08 1.78
N THR A 5 28.45 -11.17 1.68
CA THR A 5 28.24 -9.78 2.06
C THR A 5 28.19 -8.96 0.78
N GLY A 6 26.97 -8.56 0.37
CA GLY A 6 26.84 -7.54 -0.66
C GLY A 6 25.80 -7.79 -1.74
N THR A 7 24.54 -8.02 -1.40
CA THR A 7 23.46 -7.62 -2.32
C THR A 7 23.34 -6.11 -2.28
N ALA A 8 24.18 -5.43 -3.07
CA ALA A 8 24.05 -4.01 -3.27
C ALA A 8 22.69 -3.74 -3.93
N PHE A 9 21.79 -3.12 -3.19
CA PHE A 9 20.61 -2.47 -3.78
C PHE A 9 21.08 -1.61 -4.95
N PRO A 10 20.36 -1.63 -6.10
CA PRO A 10 20.77 -0.83 -7.24
C PRO A 10 20.95 0.61 -6.79
N GLN A 11 22.16 1.13 -6.99
CA GLN A 11 22.60 2.45 -6.60
C GLN A 11 21.57 3.50 -6.98
N VAL A 12 21.26 4.36 -6.02
CA VAL A 12 20.60 5.65 -6.17
C VAL A 12 20.98 6.28 -7.51
N ALA A 13 20.01 6.94 -8.16
CA ALA A 13 20.19 7.70 -9.41
C ALA A 13 21.50 8.47 -9.44
N PRO A 14 22.07 8.80 -10.62
CA PRO A 14 23.29 9.56 -10.74
C PRO A 14 23.14 10.93 -10.03
N GLY A 15 23.57 11.03 -8.78
CA GLY A 15 23.37 12.22 -7.92
C GLY A 15 23.55 11.95 -6.43
N GLY A 16 23.70 10.68 -6.00
CA GLY A 16 23.81 10.33 -4.57
C GLY A 16 22.45 10.25 -3.86
N VAL A 17 22.50 9.93 -2.56
CA VAL A 17 21.29 9.96 -1.70
C VAL A 17 20.86 11.40 -1.50
N PRO A 18 19.58 11.76 -1.77
CA PRO A 18 19.10 13.13 -1.54
C PRO A 18 19.25 13.54 -0.08
N ASP A 19 19.53 14.81 0.18
CA ASP A 19 19.36 15.37 1.52
C ASP A 19 17.87 15.58 1.80
N TRP A 20 17.26 14.57 2.40
CA TRP A 20 15.83 14.56 2.72
C TRP A 20 15.43 15.67 3.70
N SER A 21 16.37 16.14 4.53
CA SER A 21 16.10 17.18 5.52
C SER A 21 15.98 18.56 4.88
N ALA A 22 16.75 18.82 3.83
CA ALA A 22 16.78 20.06 3.07
C ALA A 22 15.97 20.03 1.77
N MET A 23 15.23 18.94 1.50
CA MET A 23 14.44 18.75 0.29
C MET A 23 13.43 19.88 0.08
N LYS A 24 13.57 20.62 -1.01
CA LYS A 24 12.65 21.67 -1.43
C LYS A 24 11.54 21.08 -2.33
N ALA A 25 10.46 21.83 -2.53
CA ALA A 25 9.34 21.40 -3.35
C ALA A 25 9.75 21.10 -4.81
N GLU A 26 10.58 21.96 -5.41
CA GLU A 26 11.07 21.78 -6.77
C GLU A 26 11.97 20.54 -6.92
N ASP A 27 12.87 20.31 -5.93
CA ASP A 27 13.75 19.14 -5.89
C ASP A 27 12.96 17.86 -5.69
N LEU A 28 11.92 17.89 -4.84
CA LEU A 28 11.00 16.77 -4.61
C LEU A 28 10.28 16.39 -5.90
N LEU A 29 9.81 17.36 -6.66
CA LEU A 29 9.09 17.12 -7.91
C LEU A 29 10.01 16.49 -8.95
N ALA A 30 11.21 17.03 -9.13
CA ALA A 30 12.22 16.47 -10.04
C ALA A 30 12.65 15.06 -9.65
N TYR A 31 12.89 14.81 -8.34
CA TYR A 31 13.18 13.48 -7.80
C TYR A 31 12.05 12.49 -8.09
N ARG A 32 10.81 12.87 -7.76
CA ARG A 32 9.60 12.06 -7.99
C ARG A 32 9.47 11.63 -9.46
N GLU A 33 9.58 12.59 -10.37
CA GLU A 33 9.46 12.29 -11.80
C GLU A 33 10.55 11.34 -12.30
N ALA A 34 11.79 11.54 -11.88
CA ALA A 34 12.90 10.67 -12.24
C ALA A 34 12.72 9.25 -11.69
N GLU A 35 12.35 9.16 -10.41
CA GLU A 35 12.20 7.87 -9.73
C GLU A 35 10.96 7.11 -10.23
N ASN A 36 9.83 7.77 -10.47
CA ASN A 36 8.64 7.12 -11.02
C ASN A 36 8.88 6.63 -12.46
N ARG A 37 9.61 7.40 -13.30
CA ARG A 37 10.05 6.91 -14.62
C ARG A 37 10.91 5.67 -14.49
N ARG A 38 11.86 5.66 -13.54
CA ARG A 38 12.72 4.49 -13.29
C ARG A 38 11.90 3.27 -12.86
N ARG A 39 10.98 3.42 -11.89
CA ARG A 39 10.13 2.34 -11.38
C ARG A 39 9.17 1.79 -12.43
N SER A 40 8.72 2.62 -13.36
CA SER A 40 7.84 2.22 -14.47
C SER A 40 8.58 1.71 -15.71
N SER A 41 9.91 1.68 -15.69
CA SER A 41 10.72 1.24 -16.82
C SER A 41 10.70 -0.30 -16.96
N PRO A 42 10.88 -0.83 -18.18
CA PRO A 42 11.02 -2.27 -18.38
C PRO A 42 12.18 -2.88 -17.57
N GLN A 43 13.25 -2.12 -17.35
CA GLN A 43 14.41 -2.56 -16.55
C GLN A 43 14.07 -2.74 -15.07
N ALA A 44 13.08 -2.01 -14.56
CA ALA A 44 12.63 -2.16 -13.17
C ALA A 44 12.01 -3.55 -12.92
N ARG A 45 11.53 -4.25 -13.95
CA ARG A 45 10.94 -5.59 -13.81
C ARG A 45 11.89 -6.65 -13.28
N ALA A 46 13.19 -6.47 -13.48
CA ALA A 46 14.19 -7.32 -12.82
C ALA A 46 14.08 -7.26 -11.29
N ILE A 47 13.55 -6.17 -10.75
CA ILE A 47 13.31 -5.94 -9.31
C ILE A 47 11.84 -6.20 -8.95
N THR A 48 10.92 -5.54 -9.66
CA THR A 48 9.49 -5.55 -9.34
C THR A 48 8.74 -6.79 -9.81
N GLY A 49 9.41 -7.67 -10.56
CA GLY A 49 8.83 -8.90 -11.11
C GLY A 49 8.06 -8.67 -12.41
N GLU A 50 7.88 -9.76 -13.14
CA GLU A 50 7.05 -9.75 -14.34
C GLU A 50 5.57 -9.92 -13.97
N PRO A 51 4.65 -9.23 -14.64
CA PRO A 51 3.23 -9.44 -14.45
C PRO A 51 2.79 -10.86 -14.80
N ASP A 52 1.77 -11.37 -14.12
CA ASP A 52 1.16 -12.66 -14.42
C ASP A 52 0.39 -12.57 -15.76
N PRO A 53 0.71 -13.43 -16.76
CA PRO A 53 0.03 -13.42 -18.07
C PRO A 53 -1.45 -13.85 -17.99
N GLY A 54 -1.88 -14.40 -16.86
CA GLY A 54 -3.28 -14.74 -16.59
C GLY A 54 -4.17 -13.51 -16.28
N ALA A 55 -3.60 -12.29 -16.29
CA ALA A 55 -4.37 -11.05 -16.15
C ALA A 55 -4.05 -10.04 -17.27
N THR A 56 -5.06 -9.31 -17.72
CA THR A 56 -4.88 -8.10 -18.52
C THR A 56 -4.66 -6.91 -17.61
N ILE A 57 -3.84 -5.95 -18.05
CA ILE A 57 -3.49 -4.76 -17.28
C ILE A 57 -3.74 -3.52 -18.14
N GLU A 58 -4.54 -2.58 -17.64
CA GLU A 58 -4.85 -1.35 -18.34
C GLU A 58 -4.99 -0.16 -17.38
N TRP A 59 -4.79 1.04 -17.89
CA TRP A 59 -5.16 2.26 -17.18
C TRP A 59 -6.62 2.61 -17.49
N GLN A 60 -7.35 2.99 -16.45
CA GLN A 60 -8.69 3.56 -16.54
C GLN A 60 -8.79 4.78 -15.62
N GLU A 61 -9.88 5.51 -15.72
CA GLU A 61 -10.19 6.65 -14.86
C GLU A 61 -11.50 6.41 -14.12
N VAL A 62 -11.50 6.74 -12.84
CA VAL A 62 -12.70 6.85 -12.02
C VAL A 62 -13.15 8.30 -12.08
N ALA A 63 -14.28 8.57 -12.74
CA ALA A 63 -14.85 9.91 -12.82
C ALA A 63 -15.51 10.27 -11.48
N LEU A 64 -14.86 11.12 -10.70
CA LEU A 64 -15.35 11.68 -9.45
C LEU A 64 -15.98 13.06 -9.71
N PRO A 65 -16.82 13.58 -8.80
CA PRO A 65 -17.53 14.85 -9.02
C PRO A 65 -16.61 16.06 -9.24
N ASP A 66 -15.39 16.02 -8.72
CA ASP A 66 -14.43 17.13 -8.70
C ASP A 66 -13.11 16.82 -9.43
N ARG A 67 -12.90 15.59 -9.84
CA ARG A 67 -11.67 15.14 -10.51
C ARG A 67 -11.81 13.77 -11.17
N ASP A 68 -10.97 13.51 -12.16
CA ASP A 68 -10.73 12.17 -12.65
C ASP A 68 -9.56 11.54 -11.86
N LEU A 69 -9.77 10.31 -11.37
CA LEU A 69 -8.78 9.59 -10.59
C LEU A 69 -8.26 8.40 -11.40
N PRO A 70 -6.97 8.41 -11.80
CA PRO A 70 -6.40 7.29 -12.52
C PRO A 70 -6.35 6.03 -11.66
N VAL A 71 -6.68 4.90 -12.27
CA VAL A 71 -6.60 3.59 -11.64
C VAL A 71 -5.97 2.58 -12.59
N ARG A 72 -5.18 1.68 -12.05
CA ARG A 72 -4.60 0.58 -12.81
C ARG A 72 -5.40 -0.68 -12.56
N VAL A 73 -6.00 -1.21 -13.61
CA VAL A 73 -7.00 -2.28 -13.55
C VAL A 73 -6.39 -3.60 -14.03
N TYR A 74 -6.54 -4.63 -13.24
CA TYR A 74 -6.09 -5.99 -13.51
C TYR A 74 -7.31 -6.89 -13.58
N ARG A 75 -7.56 -7.50 -14.75
CA ARG A 75 -8.68 -8.41 -14.98
C ARG A 75 -8.19 -9.82 -15.30
N PRO A 76 -8.80 -10.86 -14.73
CA PRO A 76 -8.45 -12.23 -15.08
C PRO A 76 -8.79 -12.52 -16.55
N VAL A 77 -7.88 -13.17 -17.24
CA VAL A 77 -8.08 -13.59 -18.66
C VAL A 77 -9.10 -14.73 -18.68
N GLY A 78 -10.09 -14.62 -19.56
CA GLY A 78 -11.09 -15.70 -19.77
C GLY A 78 -12.16 -15.84 -18.69
N ALA A 79 -12.13 -15.04 -17.65
CA ALA A 79 -13.22 -15.01 -16.67
C ALA A 79 -14.43 -14.26 -17.22
N ASP A 80 -15.62 -14.70 -16.83
CA ASP A 80 -16.84 -13.94 -17.07
C ASP A 80 -16.70 -12.57 -16.42
N ARG A 81 -17.12 -11.50 -17.12
CA ARG A 81 -16.93 -10.11 -16.65
C ARG A 81 -18.02 -9.67 -15.67
N ALA A 82 -18.79 -10.59 -15.16
CA ALA A 82 -19.87 -10.31 -14.22
C ALA A 82 -19.56 -10.91 -12.84
N ASP A 83 -19.92 -10.17 -11.81
CA ASP A 83 -19.88 -10.61 -10.42
C ASP A 83 -18.49 -11.05 -9.91
N LEU A 84 -17.42 -10.42 -10.36
CA LEU A 84 -16.07 -10.68 -9.84
C LEU A 84 -15.91 -10.14 -8.41
N PRO A 85 -15.17 -10.82 -7.53
CA PRO A 85 -14.70 -10.18 -6.30
C PRO A 85 -13.87 -8.93 -6.63
N LEU A 86 -13.93 -7.91 -5.76
CA LEU A 86 -13.10 -6.71 -5.86
C LEU A 86 -11.97 -6.74 -4.83
N VAL A 87 -10.75 -6.51 -5.28
CA VAL A 87 -9.63 -6.12 -4.42
C VAL A 87 -9.23 -4.70 -4.78
N LEU A 88 -9.59 -3.73 -3.94
CA LEU A 88 -9.09 -2.36 -4.10
C LEU A 88 -7.70 -2.27 -3.48
N HIS A 89 -6.71 -2.03 -4.32
CA HIS A 89 -5.32 -1.89 -3.91
C HIS A 89 -4.90 -0.42 -3.87
N VAL A 90 -4.05 -0.06 -2.91
CA VAL A 90 -3.40 1.26 -2.82
C VAL A 90 -1.90 1.04 -2.72
N HIS A 91 -1.15 1.57 -3.69
CA HIS A 91 0.30 1.38 -3.75
C HIS A 91 1.05 2.15 -2.65
N GLY A 92 2.25 1.69 -2.33
CA GLY A 92 3.15 2.35 -1.40
C GLY A 92 3.85 3.58 -2.01
N GLY A 93 4.50 4.36 -1.13
CA GLY A 93 5.27 5.53 -1.52
C GLY A 93 4.46 6.82 -1.40
N GLY A 94 4.46 7.45 -0.23
CA GLY A 94 3.64 8.63 0.05
C GLY A 94 3.92 9.83 -0.85
N PHE A 95 5.21 10.15 -1.10
CA PHE A 95 5.62 11.27 -1.97
C PHE A 95 6.28 10.83 -3.27
N VAL A 96 6.45 9.54 -3.49
CA VAL A 96 7.01 8.91 -4.69
C VAL A 96 6.44 7.51 -4.83
N GLY A 97 6.15 7.07 -6.02
CA GLY A 97 5.56 5.75 -6.29
C GLY A 97 4.52 5.83 -7.38
N THR A 98 4.12 4.68 -7.87
CA THR A 98 3.08 4.50 -8.89
C THR A 98 2.50 3.09 -8.78
N ALA A 99 1.26 2.90 -9.20
CA ALA A 99 0.61 1.59 -9.24
C ALA A 99 1.37 0.54 -10.06
N VAL A 100 2.17 0.97 -11.06
CA VAL A 100 2.97 0.09 -11.92
C VAL A 100 3.96 -0.77 -11.13
N GLN A 101 4.50 -0.25 -10.01
CA GLN A 101 5.47 -0.99 -9.18
C GLN A 101 4.86 -2.26 -8.55
N CYS A 102 3.54 -2.35 -8.49
CA CYS A 102 2.78 -3.46 -7.92
C CYS A 102 2.18 -4.39 -8.99
N ASP A 103 2.56 -4.23 -10.28
CA ASP A 103 2.00 -5.03 -11.39
C ASP A 103 2.15 -6.53 -11.14
N TRP A 104 3.30 -6.97 -10.59
CA TRP A 104 3.54 -8.37 -10.28
C TRP A 104 2.49 -8.94 -9.32
N VAL A 105 2.34 -8.38 -8.13
CA VAL A 105 1.44 -8.92 -7.10
C VAL A 105 -0.02 -8.77 -7.51
N ASN A 106 -0.40 -7.62 -8.07
CA ASN A 106 -1.79 -7.34 -8.43
C ASN A 106 -2.27 -8.19 -9.61
N SER A 107 -1.44 -8.39 -10.63
CA SER A 107 -1.78 -9.27 -11.75
C SER A 107 -1.88 -10.73 -11.31
N HIS A 108 -0.99 -11.17 -10.40
CA HIS A 108 -1.05 -12.51 -9.83
C HIS A 108 -2.32 -12.72 -9.02
N LEU A 109 -2.71 -11.76 -8.17
CA LEU A 109 -3.97 -11.82 -7.44
C LEU A 109 -5.16 -11.88 -8.40
N ALA A 110 -5.21 -11.02 -9.42
CA ALA A 110 -6.30 -11.02 -10.40
C ALA A 110 -6.44 -12.38 -11.11
N ALA A 111 -5.32 -12.97 -11.54
CA ALA A 111 -5.28 -14.25 -12.23
C ALA A 111 -5.68 -15.43 -11.33
N GLN A 112 -5.19 -15.47 -10.09
CA GLN A 112 -5.31 -16.63 -9.21
C GLN A 112 -6.55 -16.61 -8.30
N LEU A 113 -7.18 -15.45 -8.09
CA LEU A 113 -8.45 -15.31 -7.35
C LEU A 113 -9.68 -15.25 -8.26
N PRO A 114 -9.56 -15.27 -9.57
CA PRO A 114 -10.42 -14.66 -10.58
C PRO A 114 -11.19 -13.43 -10.03
N ALA A 115 -10.44 -12.38 -9.69
CA ALA A 115 -10.96 -11.15 -9.10
C ALA A 115 -10.61 -9.92 -9.96
N LEU A 116 -11.43 -8.88 -9.89
CA LEU A 116 -11.02 -7.57 -10.35
C LEU A 116 -10.10 -6.96 -9.28
N VAL A 117 -8.84 -6.70 -9.64
CA VAL A 117 -7.92 -5.93 -8.79
C VAL A 117 -7.79 -4.54 -9.38
N VAL A 118 -7.95 -3.51 -8.56
CA VAL A 118 -7.86 -2.12 -8.98
C VAL A 118 -6.91 -1.38 -8.07
N SER A 119 -5.80 -0.90 -8.62
CA SER A 119 -4.80 -0.12 -7.89
C SER A 119 -5.02 1.36 -8.12
N VAL A 120 -5.28 2.08 -7.04
CA VAL A 120 -5.51 3.53 -7.06
C VAL A 120 -4.18 4.26 -7.27
N GLU A 121 -4.08 5.10 -8.30
CA GLU A 121 -2.97 6.06 -8.48
C GLU A 121 -3.28 7.31 -7.65
N HIS A 122 -3.12 7.19 -6.33
CA HIS A 122 -3.46 8.28 -5.42
C HIS A 122 -2.53 9.48 -5.58
N ARG A 123 -3.02 10.67 -5.25
CA ARG A 123 -2.20 11.88 -5.22
C ARG A 123 -1.00 11.71 -4.30
N LEU A 124 0.18 11.99 -4.81
CA LEU A 124 1.41 11.91 -4.04
C LEU A 124 1.61 13.18 -3.21
N LEU A 125 2.08 13.00 -1.98
CA LEU A 125 2.26 14.08 -1.01
C LEU A 125 3.21 15.16 -1.52
N ALA A 126 2.78 16.40 -1.42
CA ALA A 126 3.51 17.59 -1.78
C ALA A 126 3.17 18.71 -0.78
N PRO A 127 3.83 19.85 -0.78
CA PRO A 127 3.52 20.94 0.13
C PRO A 127 2.05 21.41 0.09
N ASP A 128 1.39 21.24 -1.05
CA ASP A 128 -0.02 21.58 -1.30
C ASP A 128 -0.94 20.35 -1.39
N THR A 129 -0.40 19.17 -1.19
CA THR A 129 -1.12 17.90 -1.32
C THR A 129 -0.88 17.03 -0.07
N PRO A 130 -1.63 17.25 1.02
CA PRO A 130 -1.46 16.51 2.28
C PRO A 130 -2.01 15.08 2.20
N LEU A 131 -1.72 14.27 3.21
CA LEU A 131 -2.20 12.88 3.32
C LEU A 131 -3.73 12.76 3.24
N SER A 132 -4.47 13.74 3.73
CA SER A 132 -5.93 13.75 3.64
C SER A 132 -6.43 13.68 2.19
N ALA A 133 -5.69 14.27 1.24
CA ALA A 133 -6.02 14.18 -0.19
C ALA A 133 -5.82 12.75 -0.72
N ALA A 134 -4.70 12.10 -0.40
CA ALA A 134 -4.45 10.72 -0.79
C ALA A 134 -5.44 9.75 -0.11
N ALA A 135 -5.78 10.00 1.16
CA ALA A 135 -6.79 9.22 1.88
C ALA A 135 -8.21 9.39 1.29
N ALA A 136 -8.52 10.57 0.75
CA ALA A 136 -9.76 10.79 0.01
C ALA A 136 -9.76 10.00 -1.30
N ASP A 137 -8.64 9.94 -2.04
CA ASP A 137 -8.56 9.17 -3.29
C ASP A 137 -8.87 7.69 -3.09
N GLY A 138 -8.30 7.06 -2.04
CA GLY A 138 -8.58 5.65 -1.73
C GLY A 138 -10.04 5.42 -1.34
N TRP A 139 -10.60 6.29 -0.51
CA TRP A 139 -12.01 6.19 -0.11
C TRP A 139 -12.97 6.43 -1.27
N ASP A 140 -12.76 7.49 -2.05
CA ASP A 140 -13.63 7.87 -3.15
C ASP A 140 -13.63 6.80 -4.26
N ALA A 141 -12.45 6.19 -4.54
CA ALA A 141 -12.35 5.06 -5.45
C ALA A 141 -13.17 3.86 -4.97
N LEU A 142 -13.04 3.48 -3.68
CA LEU A 142 -13.81 2.38 -3.09
C LEU A 142 -15.32 2.64 -3.21
N GLN A 143 -15.75 3.82 -2.79
CA GLN A 143 -17.14 4.20 -2.80
C GLN A 143 -17.73 4.22 -4.23
N HIS A 144 -16.99 4.80 -5.18
CA HIS A 144 -17.39 4.83 -6.58
C HIS A 144 -17.57 3.42 -7.15
N MET A 145 -16.60 2.52 -6.91
CA MET A 145 -16.68 1.15 -7.42
C MET A 145 -17.86 0.39 -6.87
N LEU A 146 -18.14 0.52 -5.57
CA LEU A 146 -19.29 -0.14 -4.95
C LEU A 146 -20.62 0.43 -5.46
N GLN A 147 -20.71 1.75 -5.69
CA GLN A 147 -21.91 2.39 -6.24
C GLN A 147 -22.15 2.05 -7.72
N HIS A 148 -21.09 1.76 -8.48
CA HIS A 148 -21.14 1.44 -9.90
C HIS A 148 -20.76 -0.02 -10.19
N ALA A 149 -21.05 -0.93 -9.24
CA ALA A 149 -20.62 -2.33 -9.27
C ALA A 149 -20.91 -3.02 -10.61
N ALA A 150 -22.09 -2.82 -11.18
CA ALA A 150 -22.48 -3.40 -12.47
C ALA A 150 -21.58 -2.92 -13.64
N GLN A 151 -21.15 -1.66 -13.65
CA GLN A 151 -20.25 -1.13 -14.69
C GLN A 151 -18.85 -1.76 -14.58
N TRP A 152 -18.38 -1.99 -13.36
CA TRP A 152 -17.10 -2.62 -13.10
C TRP A 152 -17.14 -4.13 -13.24
N GLY A 153 -18.34 -4.75 -13.27
CA GLY A 153 -18.54 -6.20 -13.31
C GLY A 153 -18.15 -6.87 -12.00
N ILE A 154 -18.40 -6.23 -10.87
CA ILE A 154 -18.04 -6.72 -9.53
C ILE A 154 -19.27 -7.07 -8.69
N ASP A 155 -19.05 -8.00 -7.76
CA ASP A 155 -19.96 -8.28 -6.65
C ASP A 155 -19.54 -7.42 -5.44
N PRO A 156 -20.30 -6.38 -5.07
CA PRO A 156 -19.95 -5.52 -3.95
C PRO A 156 -19.92 -6.24 -2.60
N ALA A 157 -20.58 -7.37 -2.46
CA ALA A 157 -20.55 -8.18 -1.24
C ALA A 157 -19.23 -8.94 -1.06
N ARG A 158 -18.40 -9.04 -2.11
CA ARG A 158 -17.10 -9.70 -2.12
C ARG A 158 -15.97 -8.70 -2.37
N THR A 159 -15.85 -7.73 -1.46
CA THR A 159 -14.87 -6.65 -1.57
C THR A 159 -13.83 -6.71 -0.47
N ALA A 160 -12.56 -6.58 -0.84
CA ALA A 160 -11.44 -6.42 0.08
C ALA A 160 -10.63 -5.16 -0.25
N VAL A 161 -9.93 -4.61 0.75
CA VAL A 161 -8.93 -3.57 0.57
C VAL A 161 -7.53 -4.14 0.82
N PHE A 162 -6.56 -3.67 0.05
CA PHE A 162 -5.17 -4.08 0.16
C PHE A 162 -4.27 -2.86 -0.04
N GLY A 163 -3.22 -2.71 0.78
CA GLY A 163 -2.28 -1.62 0.59
C GLY A 163 -0.91 -1.89 1.18
N GLU A 164 0.07 -1.11 0.70
CA GLU A 164 1.45 -1.15 1.12
C GLU A 164 1.89 0.20 1.71
N SER A 165 2.55 0.22 2.87
CA SER A 165 3.12 1.43 3.48
C SER A 165 2.08 2.54 3.66
N CYS A 166 2.26 3.69 3.01
CA CYS A 166 1.26 4.76 2.93
C CYS A 166 -0.07 4.25 2.36
N GLY A 167 -0.03 3.38 1.35
CA GLY A 167 -1.23 2.74 0.80
C GLY A 167 -1.94 1.83 1.81
N ALA A 168 -1.21 1.18 2.72
CA ALA A 168 -1.81 0.42 3.80
C ALA A 168 -2.50 1.33 4.84
N LEU A 169 -1.93 2.50 5.12
CA LEU A 169 -2.59 3.52 5.93
C LEU A 169 -3.90 3.97 5.27
N ILE A 170 -3.87 4.29 3.97
CA ILE A 170 -5.05 4.70 3.20
C ILE A 170 -6.11 3.58 3.19
N SER A 171 -5.69 2.33 3.01
CA SER A 171 -6.58 1.15 3.04
C SER A 171 -7.21 0.95 4.42
N ALA A 172 -6.46 1.12 5.51
CA ALA A 172 -6.98 1.03 6.87
C ALA A 172 -7.99 2.14 7.17
N LEU A 173 -7.72 3.40 6.76
CA LEU A 173 -8.68 4.50 6.85
C LEU A 173 -9.94 4.22 6.03
N SER A 174 -9.79 3.65 4.82
CA SER A 174 -10.91 3.28 3.97
C SER A 174 -11.76 2.17 4.59
N ALA A 175 -11.14 1.19 5.27
CA ALA A 175 -11.85 0.15 6.00
C ALA A 175 -12.65 0.70 7.19
N ILE A 176 -12.09 1.64 7.94
CA ILE A 176 -12.80 2.33 9.03
C ILE A 176 -14.00 3.10 8.47
N ARG A 177 -13.80 3.90 7.43
CA ARG A 177 -14.89 4.67 6.78
C ARG A 177 -15.96 3.78 6.19
N ALA A 178 -15.59 2.65 5.59
CA ALA A 178 -16.53 1.67 5.04
C ALA A 178 -17.45 1.12 6.14
N ARG A 179 -16.87 0.68 7.26
CA ARG A 179 -17.65 0.23 8.43
C ARG A 179 -18.61 1.33 8.91
N ASP A 180 -18.12 2.56 9.08
CA ASP A 180 -18.91 3.69 9.57
C ASP A 180 -20.05 4.07 8.60
N ALA A 181 -19.84 3.83 7.30
CA ALA A 181 -20.87 4.01 6.26
C ALA A 181 -21.78 2.79 6.09
N GLY A 182 -21.63 1.73 6.89
CA GLY A 182 -22.41 0.48 6.76
C GLY A 182 -22.06 -0.36 5.54
N LEU A 183 -20.89 -0.14 4.94
CA LEU A 183 -20.36 -0.97 3.85
C LEU A 183 -19.54 -2.12 4.44
N HIS A 184 -19.82 -3.34 3.98
CA HIS A 184 -19.17 -4.53 4.50
C HIS A 184 -18.00 -4.95 3.61
N LEU A 185 -16.78 -4.87 4.16
CA LEU A 185 -15.60 -5.46 3.55
C LEU A 185 -15.40 -6.89 4.07
N ARG A 186 -14.89 -7.76 3.20
CA ARG A 186 -14.60 -9.16 3.54
C ARG A 186 -13.20 -9.31 4.14
N ALA A 187 -12.26 -8.44 3.78
CA ALA A 187 -10.89 -8.49 4.26
C ALA A 187 -10.19 -7.13 4.14
N GLN A 188 -9.15 -6.94 4.93
CA GLN A 188 -8.15 -5.90 4.77
C GLN A 188 -6.74 -6.52 4.83
N VAL A 189 -5.89 -6.22 3.85
CA VAL A 189 -4.49 -6.64 3.80
C VAL A 189 -3.60 -5.41 3.93
N LEU A 190 -2.75 -5.39 4.93
CA LEU A 190 -1.92 -4.24 5.29
C LEU A 190 -0.45 -4.66 5.34
N VAL A 191 0.32 -4.28 4.33
CA VAL A 191 1.74 -4.63 4.20
C VAL A 191 2.60 -3.46 4.64
N ASN A 192 3.57 -3.72 5.54
CA ASN A 192 4.45 -2.70 6.13
C ASN A 192 3.74 -1.37 6.45
N PRO A 193 2.62 -1.38 7.19
CA PRO A 193 1.71 -0.25 7.30
C PRO A 193 2.28 0.90 8.14
N ALA A 194 2.27 2.12 7.57
CA ALA A 194 2.69 3.34 8.27
C ALA A 194 1.49 4.03 8.93
N VAL A 195 0.84 3.38 9.90
CA VAL A 195 -0.48 3.75 10.45
C VAL A 195 -0.48 4.78 11.58
N ASP A 196 0.66 5.35 11.88
CA ASP A 196 0.83 6.51 12.77
C ASP A 196 1.49 7.65 11.99
N VAL A 197 0.87 8.82 11.94
CA VAL A 197 1.44 10.05 11.39
C VAL A 197 1.41 11.19 12.41
N THR A 198 1.26 10.86 13.71
CA THR A 198 1.43 11.82 14.81
C THR A 198 2.92 11.98 15.13
N GLU A 199 3.26 12.90 16.01
CA GLU A 199 4.65 13.04 16.49
C GLU A 199 5.17 11.76 17.16
N THR A 200 4.28 10.93 17.72
CA THR A 200 4.66 9.67 18.38
C THR A 200 5.10 8.58 17.39
N MET A 201 4.95 8.80 16.08
CA MET A 201 5.45 7.86 15.06
C MET A 201 6.96 7.58 15.19
N PHE A 202 7.71 8.53 15.76
CA PHE A 202 9.16 8.41 15.93
C PHE A 202 9.59 7.80 17.27
N ASP A 203 8.65 7.51 18.18
CA ASP A 203 8.93 7.00 19.53
C ASP A 203 9.01 5.47 19.58
N HIS A 204 8.72 4.79 18.47
CA HIS A 204 8.77 3.34 18.39
C HIS A 204 10.21 2.81 18.33
N ALA A 205 10.46 1.64 18.97
CA ALA A 205 11.79 1.04 19.02
C ALA A 205 12.33 0.71 17.62
N SER A 206 11.47 0.25 16.72
CA SER A 206 11.86 -0.08 15.34
C SER A 206 12.43 1.13 14.58
N ILE A 207 12.00 2.34 14.86
CA ILE A 207 12.56 3.57 14.27
C ILE A 207 14.05 3.72 14.57
N THR A 208 14.46 3.46 15.82
CA THR A 208 15.87 3.57 16.22
C THR A 208 16.67 2.36 15.75
N GLN A 209 16.08 1.17 15.80
CA GLN A 209 16.75 -0.08 15.43
C GLN A 209 17.05 -0.16 13.93
N HIS A 210 16.17 0.40 13.11
CA HIS A 210 16.22 0.31 11.64
C HIS A 210 16.30 1.68 10.96
N ALA A 211 16.98 2.65 11.58
CA ALA A 211 17.00 4.06 11.18
C ALA A 211 17.52 4.31 9.74
N ASP A 212 18.43 3.48 9.27
CA ASP A 212 19.18 3.65 8.02
C ASP A 212 18.98 2.49 7.03
N THR A 213 17.78 1.92 6.99
CA THR A 213 17.51 0.85 6.02
C THR A 213 17.51 1.38 4.59
N PRO A 214 17.99 0.59 3.60
CA PRO A 214 18.16 1.05 2.22
C PRO A 214 16.86 1.49 1.54
N THR A 215 15.73 0.94 1.97
CA THR A 215 14.42 1.17 1.35
C THR A 215 13.59 2.24 2.03
N LEU A 216 13.87 2.53 3.31
CA LEU A 216 13.22 3.57 4.08
C LEU A 216 14.12 4.03 5.24
N ALA A 217 14.70 5.19 5.14
CA ALA A 217 15.48 5.79 6.22
C ALA A 217 14.65 6.81 7.01
N VAL A 218 14.99 7.05 8.28
CA VAL A 218 14.30 8.00 9.14
C VAL A 218 14.21 9.40 8.55
N PRO A 219 15.24 9.96 7.86
CA PRO A 219 15.10 11.25 7.17
C PRO A 219 13.99 11.29 6.10
N GLN A 220 13.74 10.16 5.40
CA GLN A 220 12.61 10.03 4.46
C GLN A 220 11.27 10.02 5.21
N LEU A 221 11.18 9.32 6.34
CA LEU A 221 9.98 9.34 7.19
C LEU A 221 9.70 10.74 7.73
N ARG A 222 10.72 11.50 8.09
CA ARG A 222 10.55 12.90 8.51
C ARG A 222 10.04 13.78 7.36
N LEU A 223 10.52 13.58 6.14
CA LEU A 223 9.96 14.26 4.96
C LEU A 223 8.51 13.85 4.74
N PHE A 224 8.22 12.54 4.78
CA PHE A 224 6.85 12.03 4.68
C PHE A 224 5.93 12.69 5.69
N HIS A 225 6.30 12.71 6.96
CA HIS A 225 5.51 13.31 8.04
C HIS A 225 5.24 14.81 7.78
N ARG A 226 6.25 15.59 7.42
CA ARG A 226 6.09 17.02 7.12
C ARG A 226 5.11 17.28 5.97
N LEU A 227 5.11 16.43 4.95
CA LEU A 227 4.19 16.54 3.79
C LEU A 227 2.79 16.01 4.13
N ALA A 228 2.73 14.92 4.91
CA ALA A 228 1.48 14.26 5.26
C ALA A 228 0.60 15.12 6.16
N VAL A 229 1.22 15.82 7.12
CA VAL A 229 0.53 16.55 8.20
C VAL A 229 1.02 18.00 8.21
N PRO A 230 0.44 18.86 7.36
CA PRO A 230 0.75 20.29 7.40
C PRO A 230 0.30 20.93 8.73
N PRO A 231 0.86 22.09 9.08
CA PRO A 231 0.48 22.80 10.30
C PRO A 231 -1.04 22.99 10.44
N GLY A 232 -1.60 22.59 11.56
CA GLY A 232 -3.05 22.67 11.85
C GLY A 232 -3.87 21.47 11.35
N ALA A 233 -3.30 20.50 10.66
CA ALA A 233 -3.99 19.27 10.33
C ALA A 233 -4.11 18.35 11.55
N ASP A 234 -5.21 17.60 11.62
CA ASP A 234 -5.43 16.58 12.65
C ASP A 234 -4.69 15.29 12.30
N ALA A 235 -3.45 15.17 12.78
CA ALA A 235 -2.63 13.99 12.60
C ALA A 235 -3.27 12.72 13.18
N ARG A 236 -4.04 12.85 14.26
CA ARG A 236 -4.69 11.73 14.95
C ARG A 236 -5.81 11.15 14.08
N ALA A 237 -6.61 12.01 13.44
CA ALA A 237 -7.67 11.60 12.52
C ALA A 237 -7.13 10.90 11.26
N LEU A 238 -5.86 11.14 10.93
CA LEU A 238 -5.16 10.50 9.79
C LEU A 238 -4.34 9.25 10.21
N SER A 239 -4.38 8.88 11.49
CA SER A 239 -3.63 7.76 12.04
C SER A 239 -4.57 6.62 12.46
N PRO A 240 -4.75 5.58 11.64
CA PRO A 240 -5.56 4.40 12.01
C PRO A 240 -5.18 3.82 13.37
N LEU A 241 -3.90 3.90 13.75
CA LEU A 241 -3.41 3.45 15.04
C LEU A 241 -4.14 4.13 16.21
N TYR A 242 -4.68 5.34 16.03
CA TYR A 242 -5.36 6.10 17.08
C TYR A 242 -6.87 6.27 16.85
N ALA A 243 -7.45 5.50 15.93
CA ALA A 243 -8.91 5.49 15.79
C ALA A 243 -9.58 5.13 17.13
N ASP A 244 -10.62 5.86 17.49
CA ASP A 244 -11.29 5.68 18.80
C ASP A 244 -12.02 4.33 18.87
N ASP A 245 -12.57 3.86 17.75
CA ASP A 245 -13.26 2.57 17.66
C ASP A 245 -12.75 1.76 16.48
N LEU A 246 -12.33 0.51 16.75
CA LEU A 246 -11.89 -0.48 15.77
C LEU A 246 -12.80 -1.72 15.77
N ASN A 247 -13.95 -1.69 16.48
CA ASN A 247 -14.88 -2.80 16.48
C ASN A 247 -15.55 -2.97 15.10
N GLY A 248 -15.88 -4.20 14.74
CA GLY A 248 -16.65 -4.51 13.53
C GLY A 248 -15.90 -4.29 12.21
N LEU A 249 -14.58 -4.11 12.25
CA LEU A 249 -13.76 -4.07 11.05
C LEU A 249 -13.62 -5.47 10.42
N ALA A 250 -13.37 -5.50 9.11
CA ALA A 250 -13.11 -6.73 8.37
C ALA A 250 -11.88 -7.46 8.91
N PRO A 251 -11.84 -8.81 8.84
CA PRO A 251 -10.64 -9.58 9.16
C PRO A 251 -9.40 -9.01 8.49
N ALA A 252 -8.28 -8.97 9.21
CA ALA A 252 -7.05 -8.32 8.78
C ALA A 252 -5.90 -9.33 8.62
N LEU A 253 -5.15 -9.21 7.52
CA LEU A 253 -3.80 -9.74 7.39
C LEU A 253 -2.83 -8.57 7.47
N VAL A 254 -1.97 -8.56 8.48
CA VAL A 254 -0.89 -7.58 8.66
C VAL A 254 0.43 -8.26 8.35
N VAL A 255 1.11 -7.80 7.30
CA VAL A 255 2.38 -8.38 6.81
C VAL A 255 3.51 -7.42 7.11
N LEU A 256 4.49 -7.87 7.89
CA LEU A 256 5.57 -7.04 8.40
C LEU A 256 6.95 -7.57 7.99
N PRO A 257 7.78 -6.76 7.32
CA PRO A 257 9.22 -6.97 7.31
C PRO A 257 9.80 -6.64 8.70
N THR A 258 10.76 -7.45 9.19
CA THR A 258 11.30 -7.22 10.53
C THR A 258 12.31 -6.08 10.60
N ASP A 259 13.03 -5.82 9.48
CA ASP A 259 14.09 -4.81 9.40
C ASP A 259 13.54 -3.49 8.82
N ASP A 260 12.46 -3.01 9.43
CA ASP A 260 11.68 -1.87 8.97
C ASP A 260 11.47 -0.85 10.09
N PRO A 261 11.78 0.44 9.87
CA PRO A 261 11.54 1.45 10.88
C PRO A 261 10.07 1.58 11.29
N VAL A 262 9.11 1.21 10.44
CA VAL A 262 7.68 1.24 10.79
C VAL A 262 7.10 -0.11 11.21
N ALA A 263 7.93 -1.14 11.49
CA ALA A 263 7.44 -2.46 11.89
C ALA A 263 6.54 -2.39 13.14
N ASP A 264 6.90 -1.59 14.14
CA ASP A 264 6.11 -1.44 15.37
C ASP A 264 4.76 -0.75 15.15
N HIS A 265 4.61 0.08 14.11
CA HIS A 265 3.31 0.62 13.73
C HIS A 265 2.33 -0.51 13.40
N GLY A 266 2.78 -1.45 12.59
CA GLY A 266 1.96 -2.60 12.19
C GLY A 266 1.68 -3.55 13.35
N ARG A 267 2.66 -3.85 14.21
CA ARG A 267 2.46 -4.70 15.40
C ARG A 267 1.41 -4.12 16.32
N ARG A 268 1.55 -2.85 16.69
CA ARG A 268 0.60 -2.16 17.56
C ARG A 268 -0.80 -2.04 16.96
N TYR A 269 -0.88 -1.84 15.65
CA TYR A 269 -2.18 -1.80 15.00
C TYR A 269 -2.86 -3.17 14.99
N ALA A 270 -2.12 -4.24 14.73
CA ALA A 270 -2.59 -5.61 14.83
C ALA A 270 -3.10 -5.94 16.26
N GLU A 271 -2.36 -5.55 17.30
CA GLU A 271 -2.75 -5.70 18.71
C GLU A 271 -4.07 -4.95 19.00
N ARG A 272 -4.20 -3.70 18.51
CA ARG A 272 -5.43 -2.92 18.71
C ARG A 272 -6.64 -3.51 17.99
N LEU A 273 -6.45 -4.00 16.77
CA LEU A 273 -7.50 -4.71 16.03
C LEU A 273 -7.97 -5.95 16.77
N GLN A 274 -7.02 -6.77 17.27
CA GLN A 274 -7.33 -7.96 18.08
C GLN A 274 -8.08 -7.60 19.37
N ALA A 275 -7.62 -6.58 20.08
CA ALA A 275 -8.27 -6.10 21.29
C ALA A 275 -9.69 -5.59 21.05
N ALA A 276 -9.98 -5.08 19.85
CA ALA A 276 -11.30 -4.69 19.38
C ALA A 276 -12.15 -5.85 18.83
N GLY A 277 -11.66 -7.10 18.91
CA GLY A 277 -12.40 -8.28 18.46
C GLY A 277 -12.31 -8.56 16.95
N THR A 278 -11.50 -7.82 16.20
CA THR A 278 -11.24 -8.11 14.78
C THR A 278 -10.33 -9.33 14.65
N PRO A 279 -10.68 -10.35 13.84
CA PRO A 279 -9.75 -11.44 13.53
C PRO A 279 -8.51 -10.90 12.81
N VAL A 280 -7.32 -11.18 13.36
CA VAL A 280 -6.04 -10.71 12.78
C VAL A 280 -5.10 -11.88 12.60
N ARG A 281 -4.55 -12.00 11.38
CA ARG A 281 -3.35 -12.78 11.09
C ARG A 281 -2.18 -11.80 11.00
N LEU A 282 -1.17 -11.96 11.84
CA LEU A 282 0.08 -11.21 11.80
C LEU A 282 1.16 -12.11 11.18
N ALA A 283 1.73 -11.70 10.05
CA ALA A 283 2.78 -12.39 9.33
C ALA A 283 4.07 -11.56 9.34
N GLU A 284 5.10 -12.06 10.00
CA GLU A 284 6.39 -11.38 10.08
C GLU A 284 7.42 -12.08 9.20
N TYR A 285 8.11 -11.29 8.38
CA TYR A 285 9.13 -11.76 7.46
C TYR A 285 10.51 -11.31 7.93
N PRO A 286 11.34 -12.22 8.49
CA PRO A 286 12.66 -11.87 8.99
C PRO A 286 13.63 -11.49 7.87
N GLU A 287 14.60 -10.65 8.21
CA GLU A 287 15.66 -10.21 7.29
C GLU A 287 15.14 -9.50 6.03
N THR A 288 13.97 -8.87 6.14
CA THR A 288 13.38 -8.10 5.05
C THR A 288 13.14 -6.66 5.47
N GLY A 289 13.39 -5.74 4.55
CA GLY A 289 13.18 -4.31 4.76
C GLY A 289 11.86 -3.80 4.19
N HIS A 290 11.61 -2.51 4.40
CA HIS A 290 10.43 -1.80 3.91
C HIS A 290 10.20 -2.01 2.40
N ALA A 291 8.94 -2.13 1.97
CA ALA A 291 8.53 -2.33 0.58
C ALA A 291 9.03 -3.64 -0.08
N PHE A 292 9.38 -4.66 0.72
CA PHE A 292 9.94 -5.92 0.22
C PHE A 292 9.01 -6.63 -0.76
N LEU A 293 7.68 -6.53 -0.57
CA LEU A 293 6.68 -7.16 -1.45
C LEU A 293 6.76 -6.64 -2.89
N SER A 294 7.10 -5.37 -3.07
CA SER A 294 7.29 -4.76 -4.40
C SER A 294 8.63 -5.14 -5.07
N MET A 295 9.45 -6.02 -4.45
CA MET A 295 10.78 -6.38 -4.94
C MET A 295 11.02 -7.89 -5.06
N PRO A 296 10.12 -8.67 -5.69
CA PRO A 296 10.22 -10.14 -5.76
C PRO A 296 11.46 -10.65 -6.53
N GLY A 297 12.09 -9.79 -7.33
CA GLY A 297 13.33 -10.12 -8.02
C GLY A 297 14.60 -9.99 -7.16
N LEU A 298 14.51 -9.27 -6.03
CA LEU A 298 15.63 -9.08 -5.07
C LEU A 298 15.38 -9.78 -3.76
N VAL A 299 14.14 -9.82 -3.29
CA VAL A 299 13.74 -10.32 -1.97
C VAL A 299 12.89 -11.58 -2.14
N PRO A 300 13.44 -12.78 -1.97
CA PRO A 300 12.70 -14.03 -2.16
C PRO A 300 11.44 -14.16 -1.30
N GLN A 301 11.46 -13.58 -0.10
CA GLN A 301 10.32 -13.57 0.84
C GLN A 301 9.09 -12.85 0.27
N ALA A 302 9.24 -11.96 -0.72
CA ALA A 302 8.12 -11.32 -1.40
C ALA A 302 7.15 -12.34 -2.04
N LYS A 303 7.70 -13.44 -2.59
CA LYS A 303 6.88 -14.50 -3.19
C LYS A 303 6.11 -15.28 -2.14
N ALA A 304 6.70 -15.55 -0.98
CA ALA A 304 6.01 -16.21 0.13
C ALA A 304 4.89 -15.31 0.69
N ALA A 305 5.18 -14.02 0.87
CA ALA A 305 4.17 -13.04 1.30
C ALA A 305 3.02 -12.91 0.29
N GLY A 306 3.34 -12.87 -1.01
CA GLY A 306 2.33 -12.86 -2.07
C GLY A 306 1.42 -14.09 -2.05
N ALA A 307 1.98 -15.28 -1.79
CA ALA A 307 1.21 -16.51 -1.66
C ALA A 307 0.31 -16.50 -0.42
N GLU A 308 0.79 -16.00 0.73
CA GLU A 308 -0.01 -15.86 1.95
C GLU A 308 -1.15 -14.85 1.78
N ILE A 309 -0.89 -13.71 1.11
CA ILE A 309 -1.91 -12.72 0.76
C ILE A 309 -2.99 -13.34 -0.13
N LEU A 310 -2.58 -14.11 -1.14
CA LEU A 310 -3.49 -14.81 -2.05
C LEU A 310 -4.38 -15.81 -1.30
N GLU A 311 -3.82 -16.60 -0.40
CA GLU A 311 -4.56 -17.57 0.41
C GLU A 311 -5.57 -16.87 1.31
N PHE A 312 -5.15 -15.85 2.05
CA PHE A 312 -6.03 -15.08 2.93
C PHE A 312 -7.20 -14.42 2.18
N LEU A 313 -6.93 -13.80 1.04
CA LEU A 313 -7.98 -13.19 0.22
C LEU A 313 -8.91 -14.24 -0.40
N ARG A 314 -8.39 -15.41 -0.78
CA ARG A 314 -9.21 -16.51 -1.28
C ARG A 314 -10.19 -16.98 -0.23
N GLU A 315 -9.74 -17.25 0.99
CA GLU A 315 -10.60 -17.62 2.11
C GLU A 315 -11.71 -16.58 2.35
N ALA A 316 -11.36 -15.28 2.33
CA ALA A 316 -12.30 -14.21 2.63
C ALA A 316 -13.31 -13.92 1.51
N LEU A 317 -12.91 -14.04 0.25
CA LEU A 317 -13.71 -13.64 -0.91
C LEU A 317 -14.55 -14.79 -1.52
N THR A 318 -14.31 -16.04 -1.12
CA THR A 318 -15.08 -17.21 -1.58
C THR A 318 -16.08 -17.75 -0.55
N ALA A 319 -16.02 -17.25 0.68
CA ALA A 319 -16.89 -17.64 1.80
C ALA A 319 -18.29 -17.02 1.72
#